data_3841c628276638cb4d658f29379bf34c
#
_entry.id   3841c628276638cb4d658f29379bf34c
#
_cell.length_a   1.000
_cell.length_b   1.000
_cell.length_c   1.000
_cell.angle_alpha   90.00
_cell.angle_beta   90.00
_cell.angle_gamma   90.00
#
_symmetry.space_group_name_H-M   'P 1'
#
loop_
_entity.id
_entity.type
_entity.pdbx_description
1 polymer ?
#
loop_
_entity_poly.entity_id
_entity_poly.type
_entity_poly.pdbx_seq_one_letter_code
_entity_poly.pdbx_strand_id
1 'polypeptide(L)'
;MLGIYMQRSWVVLFLCCFLLLPFYVFATPLLKRLGQADEVAKMAGAVALWLIPLHFSFAFLFPLRTFLQSQLKNQVTAWVSLVSLGINALTSWLFIYELDFGVVGVAIALDISWWALTLGLFVYCSCGRCPSTWTGFSVQAFSGLWEFVKLSVASGVMLCLENWYYRILIIMTGHLKNSTLAVDALSVCMGTIGWELMIPLAFYAAAGVRVSNELGAGNSKAAKFATMVSVAQTTITGLVLCVLIMLLKNKIALAFTSDADVIHEVDSLSPLLAISILLNNVQPVLSGVAVGSGSQTKIAYVNLGCYYIIGLPLGFLMGWVFKLGIKGIWCGMILGGTFTQTVTLAIITMKFNWDKEAEKARNRVDKWSKPRPTG
;
A
#
# COMPACT_ATOMS: atom_id res chain seq x y z
N MET A 1 21.73 15.05 -1.99
CA MET A 1 21.56 13.70 -1.45
C MET A 1 20.22 13.05 -1.81
N LEU A 2 19.04 13.67 -1.62
CA LEU A 2 17.74 13.06 -1.96
C LEU A 2 17.66 12.52 -3.40
N GLY A 3 18.17 13.26 -4.38
CA GLY A 3 18.22 12.82 -5.78
C GLY A 3 19.08 11.57 -6.02
N ILE A 4 20.17 11.39 -5.26
CA ILE A 4 20.99 10.17 -5.34
C ILE A 4 20.23 8.97 -4.80
N TYR A 5 19.47 9.14 -3.69
CA TYR A 5 18.63 8.07 -3.14
C TYR A 5 17.51 7.68 -4.10
N MET A 6 16.87 8.64 -4.74
CA MET A 6 15.88 8.36 -5.77
C MET A 6 16.48 7.54 -6.91
N GLN A 7 17.66 7.90 -7.39
CA GLN A 7 18.37 7.17 -8.45
C GLN A 7 18.78 5.75 -8.00
N ARG A 8 19.24 5.57 -6.74
CA ARG A 8 19.48 4.23 -6.16
C ARG A 8 18.21 3.39 -6.15
N SER A 9 17.06 3.97 -5.79
CA SER A 9 15.77 3.29 -5.85
C SER A 9 15.43 2.86 -7.27
N TRP A 10 15.69 3.71 -8.28
CA TRP A 10 15.50 3.37 -9.68
C TRP A 10 16.33 2.16 -10.10
N VAL A 11 17.62 2.16 -9.77
CA VAL A 11 18.51 1.03 -10.10
C VAL A 11 18.01 -0.27 -9.48
N VAL A 12 17.70 -0.26 -8.18
CA VAL A 12 17.25 -1.46 -7.46
C VAL A 12 15.90 -1.94 -7.99
N LEU A 13 14.91 -1.04 -8.14
CA LEU A 13 13.59 -1.42 -8.62
C LEU A 13 13.62 -1.88 -10.09
N PHE A 14 14.44 -1.27 -10.92
CA PHE A 14 14.63 -1.70 -12.31
C PHE A 14 15.19 -3.12 -12.39
N LEU A 15 16.17 -3.46 -11.55
CA LEU A 15 16.68 -4.83 -11.43
C LEU A 15 15.60 -5.80 -10.91
N CYS A 16 14.79 -5.38 -9.94
CA CYS A 16 13.65 -6.18 -9.45
C CYS A 16 12.61 -6.42 -10.57
N CYS A 17 12.39 -5.46 -11.46
CA CYS A 17 11.49 -5.65 -12.61
C CYS A 17 11.96 -6.80 -13.50
N PHE A 18 13.27 -6.92 -13.76
CA PHE A 18 13.79 -8.06 -14.54
C PHE A 18 13.64 -9.40 -13.79
N LEU A 19 13.79 -9.42 -12.48
CA LEU A 19 13.57 -10.64 -11.69
C LEU A 19 12.11 -11.10 -11.73
N LEU A 20 11.16 -10.17 -11.83
CA LEU A 20 9.74 -10.45 -11.90
C LEU A 20 9.23 -10.66 -13.33
N LEU A 21 9.98 -10.24 -14.34
CA LEU A 21 9.61 -10.36 -15.75
C LEU A 21 9.20 -11.79 -16.18
N PRO A 22 9.88 -12.87 -15.74
CA PRO A 22 9.47 -14.22 -16.07
C PRO A 22 8.04 -14.57 -15.66
N PHE A 23 7.53 -14.00 -14.56
CA PHE A 23 6.14 -14.22 -14.11
C PHE A 23 5.12 -13.64 -15.10
N TYR A 24 5.44 -12.54 -15.75
CA TYR A 24 4.60 -11.94 -16.80
C TYR A 24 4.70 -12.74 -18.09
N VAL A 25 5.91 -13.09 -18.52
CA VAL A 25 6.15 -13.82 -19.78
C VAL A 25 5.57 -15.23 -19.71
N PHE A 26 5.74 -15.91 -18.58
CA PHE A 26 5.23 -17.26 -18.36
C PHE A 26 3.90 -17.31 -17.59
N ALA A 27 3.12 -16.22 -17.59
CA ALA A 27 1.86 -16.14 -16.85
C ALA A 27 0.88 -17.25 -17.29
N THR A 28 0.72 -17.48 -18.59
CA THR A 28 -0.17 -18.54 -19.12
C THR A 28 0.17 -19.94 -18.58
N PRO A 29 1.38 -20.48 -18.77
CA PRO A 29 1.72 -21.81 -18.26
C PRO A 29 1.69 -21.89 -16.72
N LEU A 30 2.01 -20.79 -16.04
CA LEU A 30 1.94 -20.73 -14.60
C LEU A 30 0.51 -20.86 -14.08
N LEU A 31 -0.43 -20.08 -14.66
CA LEU A 31 -1.85 -20.11 -14.30
C LEU A 31 -2.48 -21.49 -14.58
N LYS A 32 -2.14 -22.12 -15.72
CA LYS A 32 -2.58 -23.49 -16.02
C LYS A 32 -2.09 -24.50 -14.99
N ARG A 33 -0.82 -24.42 -14.56
CA ARG A 33 -0.28 -25.29 -13.51
C ARG A 33 -0.94 -25.07 -12.15
N LEU A 34 -1.44 -23.86 -11.91
CA LEU A 34 -2.22 -23.52 -10.70
C LEU A 34 -3.70 -23.92 -10.77
N GLY A 35 -4.11 -24.61 -11.87
CA GLY A 35 -5.46 -25.14 -12.02
C GLY A 35 -6.49 -24.18 -12.59
N GLN A 36 -6.05 -23.06 -13.20
CA GLN A 36 -6.97 -22.14 -13.86
C GLN A 36 -7.45 -22.72 -15.21
N ALA A 37 -8.70 -22.42 -15.58
CA ALA A 37 -9.27 -22.82 -16.87
C ALA A 37 -8.42 -22.28 -18.04
N ASP A 38 -8.31 -23.07 -19.08
CA ASP A 38 -7.43 -22.78 -20.25
C ASP A 38 -7.69 -21.43 -20.90
N GLU A 39 -8.97 -21.05 -21.06
CA GLU A 39 -9.37 -19.76 -21.65
C GLU A 39 -8.97 -18.59 -20.73
N VAL A 40 -9.25 -18.70 -19.44
CA VAL A 40 -8.89 -17.68 -18.44
C VAL A 40 -7.37 -17.52 -18.39
N ALA A 41 -6.62 -18.62 -18.37
CA ALA A 41 -5.15 -18.59 -18.33
C ALA A 41 -4.55 -17.95 -19.59
N LYS A 42 -5.10 -18.21 -20.77
CA LYS A 42 -4.66 -17.59 -22.03
C LYS A 42 -4.96 -16.10 -22.06
N MET A 43 -6.17 -15.70 -21.68
CA MET A 43 -6.56 -14.28 -21.65
C MET A 43 -5.74 -13.48 -20.63
N ALA A 44 -5.61 -14.00 -19.41
CA ALA A 44 -4.81 -13.37 -18.37
C ALA A 44 -3.32 -13.28 -18.76
N GLY A 45 -2.79 -14.30 -19.40
CA GLY A 45 -1.41 -14.29 -19.90
C GLY A 45 -1.19 -13.27 -21.02
N ALA A 46 -2.15 -13.13 -21.95
CA ALA A 46 -2.07 -12.08 -22.97
C ALA A 46 -2.08 -10.68 -22.35
N VAL A 47 -2.98 -10.42 -21.40
CA VAL A 47 -3.03 -9.14 -20.67
C VAL A 47 -1.73 -8.90 -19.89
N ALA A 48 -1.18 -9.93 -19.24
CA ALA A 48 0.07 -9.81 -18.49
C ALA A 48 1.24 -9.34 -19.38
N LEU A 49 1.34 -9.83 -20.61
CA LEU A 49 2.36 -9.39 -21.56
C LEU A 49 2.22 -7.90 -21.91
N TRP A 50 1.00 -7.43 -22.12
CA TRP A 50 0.73 -6.01 -22.42
C TRP A 50 0.95 -5.11 -21.20
N LEU A 51 0.90 -5.62 -19.97
CA LEU A 51 1.18 -4.87 -18.76
C LEU A 51 2.67 -4.81 -18.39
N ILE A 52 3.57 -5.40 -19.19
CA ILE A 52 5.02 -5.30 -18.96
C ILE A 52 5.51 -3.83 -18.95
N PRO A 53 5.12 -2.94 -19.90
CA PRO A 53 5.53 -1.54 -19.85
C PRO A 53 5.06 -0.84 -18.56
N LEU A 54 3.83 -1.13 -18.10
CA LEU A 54 3.31 -0.62 -16.82
C LEU A 54 4.19 -1.06 -15.64
N HIS A 55 4.58 -2.31 -15.61
CA HIS A 55 5.44 -2.85 -14.56
C HIS A 55 6.77 -2.08 -14.47
N PHE A 56 7.39 -1.76 -15.60
CA PHE A 56 8.61 -0.94 -15.63
C PHE A 56 8.35 0.53 -15.25
N SER A 57 7.18 1.09 -15.55
CA SER A 57 6.84 2.46 -15.15
C SER A 57 6.87 2.63 -13.63
N PHE A 58 6.45 1.62 -12.87
CA PHE A 58 6.45 1.64 -11.41
C PHE A 58 7.85 1.77 -10.80
N ALA A 59 8.87 1.19 -11.45
CA ALA A 59 10.25 1.32 -11.01
C ALA A 59 10.70 2.80 -10.97
N PHE A 60 10.20 3.62 -11.88
CA PHE A 60 10.52 5.04 -11.95
C PHE A 60 9.54 5.90 -11.16
N LEU A 61 8.27 5.58 -11.21
CA LEU A 61 7.20 6.37 -10.62
C LEU A 61 7.23 6.42 -9.09
N PHE A 62 7.35 5.26 -8.42
CA PHE A 62 7.30 5.23 -6.96
C PHE A 62 8.42 6.03 -6.30
N PRO A 63 9.69 5.92 -6.73
CA PRO A 63 10.74 6.79 -6.21
C PRO A 63 10.54 8.28 -6.50
N LEU A 64 10.00 8.64 -7.67
CA LEU A 64 9.67 10.04 -8.01
C LEU A 64 8.59 10.59 -7.08
N ARG A 65 7.53 9.84 -6.83
CA ARG A 65 6.48 10.23 -5.89
C ARG A 65 7.04 10.44 -4.49
N THR A 66 7.81 9.48 -3.98
CA THR A 66 8.43 9.56 -2.66
C THR A 66 9.40 10.75 -2.57
N PHE A 67 10.17 11.02 -3.63
CA PHE A 67 11.07 12.17 -3.72
C PHE A 67 10.32 13.50 -3.65
N LEU A 68 9.22 13.65 -4.39
CA LEU A 68 8.39 14.86 -4.33
C LEU A 68 7.66 14.99 -2.99
N GLN A 69 7.16 13.89 -2.45
CA GLN A 69 6.46 13.83 -1.19
C GLN A 69 7.38 14.20 -0.01
N SER A 70 8.64 13.75 -0.01
CA SER A 70 9.62 14.13 1.01
C SER A 70 9.92 15.64 1.03
N GLN A 71 9.68 16.31 -0.09
CA GLN A 71 9.80 17.77 -0.24
C GLN A 71 8.46 18.52 -0.04
N LEU A 72 7.41 17.83 0.41
CA LEU A 72 6.06 18.36 0.61
C LEU A 72 5.40 18.90 -0.69
N LYS A 73 5.85 18.41 -1.87
CA LYS A 73 5.34 18.82 -3.19
C LYS A 73 4.20 17.90 -3.69
N ASN A 74 3.28 17.55 -2.80
CA ASN A 74 2.18 16.62 -3.11
C ASN A 74 1.19 17.18 -4.13
N GLN A 75 1.00 18.50 -4.18
CA GLN A 75 0.09 19.15 -5.13
C GLN A 75 0.46 18.84 -6.59
N VAL A 76 1.76 18.82 -6.91
CA VAL A 76 2.22 18.49 -8.25
C VAL A 76 1.84 17.06 -8.62
N THR A 77 2.07 16.12 -7.71
CA THR A 77 1.68 14.73 -7.91
C THR A 77 0.17 14.62 -8.13
N ALA A 78 -0.65 15.37 -7.39
CA ALA A 78 -2.10 15.38 -7.55
C ALA A 78 -2.53 15.91 -8.93
N TRP A 79 -1.99 17.05 -9.37
CA TRP A 79 -2.34 17.62 -10.68
C TRP A 79 -1.90 16.74 -11.85
N VAL A 80 -0.67 16.21 -11.82
CA VAL A 80 -0.18 15.31 -12.86
C VAL A 80 -0.98 14.01 -12.87
N SER A 81 -1.39 13.50 -11.70
CA SER A 81 -2.27 12.33 -11.61
C SER A 81 -3.65 12.61 -12.20
N LEU A 82 -4.21 13.80 -11.99
CA LEU A 82 -5.50 14.19 -12.58
C LEU A 82 -5.43 14.24 -14.12
N VAL A 83 -4.36 14.83 -14.66
CA VAL A 83 -4.12 14.84 -16.12
C VAL A 83 -3.96 13.41 -16.65
N SER A 84 -3.18 12.58 -15.96
CA SER A 84 -2.99 11.18 -16.32
C SER A 84 -4.30 10.38 -16.29
N LEU A 85 -5.21 10.66 -15.34
CA LEU A 85 -6.55 10.08 -15.29
C LEU A 85 -7.39 10.48 -16.51
N GLY A 86 -7.33 11.76 -16.93
CA GLY A 86 -7.95 12.23 -18.16
C GLY A 86 -7.42 11.51 -19.42
N ILE A 87 -6.09 11.33 -19.50
CA ILE A 87 -5.45 10.55 -20.56
C ILE A 87 -5.95 9.10 -20.52
N ASN A 88 -6.02 8.48 -19.35
CA ASN A 88 -6.52 7.11 -19.20
C ASN A 88 -7.97 6.98 -19.70
N ALA A 89 -8.85 7.89 -19.31
CA ALA A 89 -10.23 7.87 -19.74
C ALA A 89 -10.37 8.01 -21.27
N LEU A 90 -9.63 8.95 -21.88
CA LEU A 90 -9.64 9.17 -23.33
C LEU A 90 -9.05 7.97 -24.09
N THR A 91 -7.93 7.46 -23.66
CA THR A 91 -7.27 6.31 -24.34
C THR A 91 -8.06 5.02 -24.13
N SER A 92 -8.67 4.81 -22.95
CA SER A 92 -9.58 3.68 -22.73
C SER A 92 -10.80 3.74 -23.65
N TRP A 93 -11.43 4.91 -23.76
CA TRP A 93 -12.54 5.11 -24.67
C TRP A 93 -12.12 4.80 -26.13
N LEU A 94 -10.99 5.37 -26.57
CA LEU A 94 -10.47 5.18 -27.93
C LEU A 94 -10.18 3.71 -28.24
N PHE A 95 -9.42 3.01 -27.37
CA PHE A 95 -8.99 1.63 -27.64
C PHE A 95 -10.10 0.60 -27.45
N ILE A 96 -11.08 0.85 -26.57
CA ILE A 96 -12.16 -0.10 -26.33
C ILE A 96 -13.31 0.12 -27.33
N TYR A 97 -13.77 1.37 -27.52
CA TYR A 97 -14.99 1.64 -28.29
C TYR A 97 -14.74 1.95 -29.76
N GLU A 98 -13.67 2.68 -30.10
CA GLU A 98 -13.39 3.07 -31.49
C GLU A 98 -12.52 2.05 -32.23
N LEU A 99 -11.53 1.46 -31.54
CA LEU A 99 -10.57 0.52 -32.15
C LEU A 99 -10.89 -0.95 -31.84
N ASP A 100 -11.85 -1.22 -30.97
CA ASP A 100 -12.34 -2.56 -30.58
C ASP A 100 -11.22 -3.55 -30.15
N PHE A 101 -10.21 -3.02 -29.42
CA PHE A 101 -9.10 -3.85 -28.92
C PHE A 101 -9.48 -4.66 -27.66
N GLY A 102 -10.72 -4.53 -27.17
CA GLY A 102 -11.22 -5.26 -26.01
C GLY A 102 -10.33 -5.10 -24.76
N VAL A 103 -10.02 -6.21 -24.10
CA VAL A 103 -9.25 -6.21 -22.85
C VAL A 103 -7.79 -5.74 -23.07
N VAL A 104 -7.22 -5.98 -24.24
CA VAL A 104 -5.86 -5.49 -24.58
C VAL A 104 -5.86 -3.96 -24.67
N GLY A 105 -6.93 -3.36 -25.16
CA GLY A 105 -7.09 -1.90 -25.20
C GLY A 105 -7.03 -1.26 -23.80
N VAL A 106 -7.61 -1.93 -22.81
CA VAL A 106 -7.50 -1.50 -21.39
C VAL A 106 -6.05 -1.51 -20.92
N ALA A 107 -5.30 -2.56 -21.22
CA ALA A 107 -3.89 -2.66 -20.80
C ALA A 107 -3.05 -1.56 -21.45
N ILE A 108 -3.21 -1.30 -22.75
CA ILE A 108 -2.51 -0.23 -23.47
C ILE A 108 -2.87 1.16 -22.89
N ALA A 109 -4.14 1.40 -22.61
CA ALA A 109 -4.58 2.66 -22.01
C ALA A 109 -3.95 2.90 -20.64
N LEU A 110 -3.85 1.84 -19.82
CA LEU A 110 -3.14 1.88 -18.53
C LEU A 110 -1.65 2.20 -18.74
N ASP A 111 -0.97 1.52 -19.66
CA ASP A 111 0.44 1.79 -19.96
C ASP A 111 0.68 3.25 -20.31
N ILE A 112 -0.09 3.78 -21.25
CA ILE A 112 0.04 5.18 -21.69
C ILE A 112 -0.16 6.13 -20.52
N SER A 113 -1.20 5.94 -19.72
CA SER A 113 -1.53 6.83 -18.62
C SER A 113 -0.49 6.81 -17.49
N TRP A 114 0.03 5.64 -17.12
CA TRP A 114 1.05 5.52 -16.08
C TRP A 114 2.41 6.04 -16.54
N TRP A 115 2.78 5.85 -17.81
CA TRP A 115 3.96 6.48 -18.38
C TRP A 115 3.82 7.99 -18.51
N ALA A 116 2.63 8.50 -18.88
CA ALA A 116 2.35 9.94 -18.89
C ALA A 116 2.52 10.54 -17.48
N LEU A 117 2.04 9.85 -16.43
CA LEU A 117 2.24 10.25 -15.04
C LEU A 117 3.74 10.28 -14.67
N THR A 118 4.46 9.20 -15.00
CA THR A 118 5.88 9.07 -14.71
C THR A 118 6.69 10.16 -15.38
N LEU A 119 6.48 10.35 -16.68
CA LEU A 119 7.16 11.37 -17.48
C LEU A 119 6.80 12.79 -17.01
N GLY A 120 5.53 13.05 -16.70
CA GLY A 120 5.09 14.35 -16.19
C GLY A 120 5.79 14.73 -14.88
N LEU A 121 5.89 13.81 -13.92
CA LEU A 121 6.63 14.03 -12.68
C LEU A 121 8.14 14.18 -12.92
N PHE A 122 8.70 13.39 -13.82
CA PHE A 122 10.13 13.47 -14.16
C PHE A 122 10.47 14.82 -14.82
N VAL A 123 9.67 15.27 -15.78
CA VAL A 123 9.82 16.60 -16.42
C VAL A 123 9.75 17.70 -15.37
N TYR A 124 8.79 17.65 -14.45
CA TYR A 124 8.70 18.64 -13.36
C TYR A 124 9.99 18.68 -12.52
N CYS A 125 10.54 17.51 -12.15
CA CYS A 125 11.80 17.44 -11.40
C CYS A 125 12.98 18.01 -12.20
N SER A 126 13.05 17.72 -13.52
CA SER A 126 14.15 18.06 -14.40
C SER A 126 14.13 19.52 -14.85
N CYS A 127 12.95 20.15 -14.93
CA CYS A 127 12.80 21.58 -15.33
C CYS A 127 13.19 22.59 -14.23
N GLY A 128 14.08 22.23 -13.31
CA GLY A 128 14.63 23.15 -12.32
C GLY A 128 13.68 23.48 -11.14
N ARG A 129 12.58 22.77 -10.99
CA ARG A 129 11.65 22.96 -9.87
C ARG A 129 12.15 22.33 -8.56
N CYS A 130 13.24 21.56 -8.61
CA CYS A 130 13.89 20.92 -7.47
C CYS A 130 15.42 21.19 -7.43
N PRO A 131 15.90 22.46 -7.54
CA PRO A 131 17.30 22.76 -7.83
C PRO A 131 18.28 22.33 -6.72
N SER A 132 17.84 22.32 -5.47
CA SER A 132 18.67 21.92 -4.33
C SER A 132 18.72 20.41 -4.08
N THR A 133 17.80 19.65 -4.66
CA THR A 133 17.63 18.21 -4.37
C THR A 133 17.83 17.34 -5.60
N TRP A 134 17.58 17.87 -6.80
CA TRP A 134 17.85 17.23 -8.08
C TRP A 134 18.95 18.00 -8.83
N THR A 135 20.14 17.41 -8.89
CA THR A 135 21.34 17.97 -9.55
C THR A 135 21.74 17.20 -10.82
N GLY A 136 20.80 16.40 -11.36
CA GLY A 136 21.05 15.53 -12.50
C GLY A 136 21.46 14.12 -12.10
N PHE A 137 21.82 13.31 -13.09
CA PHE A 137 22.24 11.93 -12.89
C PHE A 137 23.66 11.88 -12.28
N SER A 138 23.86 10.95 -11.32
CA SER A 138 25.12 10.80 -10.60
C SER A 138 25.55 9.34 -10.57
N VAL A 139 26.83 9.08 -10.88
CA VAL A 139 27.44 7.75 -10.76
C VAL A 139 27.41 7.23 -9.32
N GLN A 140 27.32 8.12 -8.32
CA GLN A 140 27.16 7.74 -6.91
C GLN A 140 25.88 6.94 -6.63
N ALA A 141 24.91 6.95 -7.54
CA ALA A 141 23.70 6.11 -7.46
C ALA A 141 24.01 4.60 -7.45
N PHE A 142 25.10 4.21 -8.09
CA PHE A 142 25.55 2.81 -8.14
C PHE A 142 26.36 2.36 -6.93
N SER A 143 26.69 3.28 -6.01
CA SER A 143 27.48 2.99 -4.81
C SER A 143 26.58 2.74 -3.59
N GLY A 144 26.98 1.78 -2.73
CA GLY A 144 26.27 1.49 -1.47
C GLY A 144 24.87 0.87 -1.65
N LEU A 145 24.63 0.22 -2.77
CA LEU A 145 23.34 -0.42 -3.09
C LEU A 145 22.97 -1.54 -2.11
N TRP A 146 23.94 -2.27 -1.59
CA TRP A 146 23.69 -3.38 -0.66
C TRP A 146 22.97 -2.95 0.61
N GLU A 147 23.43 -1.86 1.23
CA GLU A 147 22.77 -1.29 2.43
C GLU A 147 21.34 -0.85 2.11
N PHE A 148 21.16 -0.27 0.92
CA PHE A 148 19.83 0.15 0.44
C PHE A 148 18.92 -1.05 0.18
N VAL A 149 19.41 -2.10 -0.49
CA VAL A 149 18.65 -3.34 -0.75
C VAL A 149 18.23 -4.00 0.54
N LYS A 150 19.13 -4.13 1.53
CA LYS A 150 18.82 -4.73 2.83
C LYS A 150 17.66 -4.00 3.53
N LEU A 151 17.65 -2.68 3.50
CA LEU A 151 16.57 -1.87 4.06
C LEU A 151 15.27 -2.03 3.27
N SER A 152 15.35 -2.05 1.93
CA SER A 152 14.21 -2.23 1.04
C SER A 152 13.57 -3.59 1.18
N VAL A 153 14.36 -4.66 1.31
CA VAL A 153 13.87 -6.02 1.54
C VAL A 153 13.10 -6.10 2.87
N ALA A 154 13.64 -5.51 3.94
CA ALA A 154 12.93 -5.48 5.23
C ALA A 154 11.57 -4.79 5.14
N SER A 155 11.49 -3.66 4.42
CA SER A 155 10.22 -2.96 4.18
C SER A 155 9.29 -3.76 3.28
N GLY A 156 9.83 -4.42 2.23
CA GLY A 156 9.06 -5.28 1.33
C GLY A 156 8.44 -6.47 2.06
N VAL A 157 9.21 -7.16 2.90
CA VAL A 157 8.72 -8.27 3.74
C VAL A 157 7.58 -7.80 4.65
N MET A 158 7.72 -6.62 5.28
CA MET A 158 6.67 -6.05 6.11
C MET A 158 5.35 -5.88 5.34
N LEU A 159 5.40 -5.30 4.14
CA LEU A 159 4.22 -5.11 3.30
C LEU A 159 3.64 -6.43 2.78
N CYS A 160 4.49 -7.40 2.43
CA CYS A 160 4.04 -8.72 2.02
C CYS A 160 3.29 -9.44 3.15
N LEU A 161 3.83 -9.43 4.37
CA LEU A 161 3.19 -10.04 5.53
C LEU A 161 1.80 -9.43 5.77
N GLU A 162 1.66 -8.12 5.67
CA GLU A 162 0.38 -7.43 5.85
C GLU A 162 -0.64 -7.81 4.75
N ASN A 163 -0.22 -7.78 3.48
CA ASN A 163 -1.09 -8.17 2.37
C ASN A 163 -1.49 -9.65 2.41
N TRP A 164 -0.56 -10.55 2.73
CA TRP A 164 -0.84 -11.98 2.81
C TRP A 164 -1.81 -12.31 3.93
N TYR A 165 -1.78 -11.59 5.04
CA TYR A 165 -2.72 -11.77 6.13
C TYR A 165 -4.18 -11.67 5.66
N TYR A 166 -4.52 -10.62 4.90
CA TYR A 166 -5.87 -10.47 4.34
C TYR A 166 -6.20 -11.52 3.26
N ARG A 167 -5.20 -12.00 2.51
CA ARG A 167 -5.41 -13.09 1.55
C ARG A 167 -5.70 -14.43 2.25
N ILE A 168 -5.05 -14.68 3.36
CA ILE A 168 -5.30 -15.89 4.16
C ILE A 168 -6.73 -15.90 4.71
N LEU A 169 -7.31 -14.75 5.08
CA LEU A 169 -8.72 -14.66 5.48
C LEU A 169 -9.65 -15.21 4.38
N ILE A 170 -9.44 -14.84 3.12
CA ILE A 170 -10.24 -15.34 2.01
C ILE A 170 -10.05 -16.85 1.83
N ILE A 171 -8.80 -17.33 1.89
CA ILE A 171 -8.48 -18.77 1.78
C ILE A 171 -9.15 -19.55 2.90
N MET A 172 -9.06 -19.09 4.14
CA MET A 172 -9.69 -19.73 5.29
C MET A 172 -11.21 -19.80 5.09
N THR A 173 -11.84 -18.73 4.62
CA THR A 173 -13.29 -18.70 4.36
C THR A 173 -13.70 -19.71 3.29
N GLY A 174 -12.87 -19.93 2.27
CA GLY A 174 -13.10 -20.93 1.23
C GLY A 174 -13.17 -22.39 1.72
N HIS A 175 -12.70 -22.67 2.93
CA HIS A 175 -12.77 -24.00 3.55
C HIS A 175 -14.00 -24.20 4.45
N LEU A 176 -14.93 -23.25 4.51
CA LEU A 176 -16.20 -23.37 5.24
C LEU A 176 -17.22 -24.21 4.47
N LYS A 177 -18.23 -24.74 5.17
CA LYS A 177 -19.27 -25.61 4.56
C LYS A 177 -20.12 -24.91 3.48
N ASN A 178 -20.38 -23.61 3.60
CA ASN A 178 -21.09 -22.80 2.59
C ASN A 178 -20.11 -21.77 2.00
N SER A 179 -18.99 -22.27 1.48
CA SER A 179 -17.84 -21.43 1.11
C SER A 179 -18.15 -20.42 0.00
N THR A 180 -18.96 -20.78 -1.00
CA THR A 180 -19.20 -19.90 -2.16
C THR A 180 -19.86 -18.60 -1.72
N LEU A 181 -21.00 -18.64 -1.07
CA LEU A 181 -21.71 -17.46 -0.58
C LEU A 181 -20.84 -16.63 0.39
N ALA A 182 -20.15 -17.30 1.30
CA ALA A 182 -19.28 -16.66 2.29
C ALA A 182 -18.08 -15.96 1.61
N VAL A 183 -17.45 -16.59 0.60
CA VAL A 183 -16.34 -16.01 -0.15
C VAL A 183 -16.80 -14.84 -1.00
N ASP A 184 -17.96 -14.94 -1.64
CA ASP A 184 -18.52 -13.87 -2.46
C ASP A 184 -18.85 -12.63 -1.62
N ALA A 185 -19.54 -12.81 -0.48
CA ALA A 185 -19.84 -11.74 0.45
C ALA A 185 -18.55 -11.10 1.04
N LEU A 186 -17.56 -11.93 1.43
CA LEU A 186 -16.28 -11.44 1.91
C LEU A 186 -15.52 -10.68 0.82
N SER A 187 -15.58 -11.13 -0.43
CA SER A 187 -14.91 -10.46 -1.56
C SER A 187 -15.47 -9.06 -1.81
N VAL A 188 -16.79 -8.88 -1.67
CA VAL A 188 -17.43 -7.56 -1.71
C VAL A 188 -16.91 -6.67 -0.56
N CYS A 189 -16.86 -7.21 0.65
CA CYS A 189 -16.33 -6.48 1.81
C CYS A 189 -14.85 -6.10 1.63
N MET A 190 -14.02 -7.02 1.14
CA MET A 190 -12.60 -6.77 0.87
C MET A 190 -12.40 -5.79 -0.28
N GLY A 191 -13.26 -5.82 -1.30
CA GLY A 191 -13.29 -4.80 -2.36
C GLY A 191 -13.58 -3.42 -1.79
N THR A 192 -14.55 -3.30 -0.90
CA THR A 192 -14.89 -2.03 -0.21
C THR A 192 -13.71 -1.52 0.63
N ILE A 193 -13.07 -2.39 1.42
CA ILE A 193 -11.85 -2.06 2.18
C ILE A 193 -10.72 -1.63 1.22
N GLY A 194 -10.56 -2.29 0.08
CA GLY A 194 -9.53 -1.95 -0.91
C GLY A 194 -9.67 -0.54 -1.47
N TRP A 195 -10.89 -0.08 -1.69
CA TRP A 195 -11.17 1.30 -2.12
C TRP A 195 -10.92 2.30 -1.00
N GLU A 196 -11.39 1.99 0.19
CA GLU A 196 -11.23 2.83 1.37
C GLU A 196 -9.77 3.00 1.76
N LEU A 197 -8.94 1.97 1.58
CA LEU A 197 -7.52 1.95 1.95
C LEU A 197 -6.70 3.09 1.34
N MET A 198 -7.16 3.68 0.22
CA MET A 198 -6.48 4.83 -0.39
C MET A 198 -6.42 6.03 0.56
N ILE A 199 -7.43 6.22 1.43
CA ILE A 199 -7.48 7.32 2.40
C ILE A 199 -6.42 7.14 3.50
N PRO A 200 -6.41 6.03 4.27
CA PRO A 200 -5.40 5.83 5.31
C PRO A 200 -3.97 5.72 4.75
N LEU A 201 -3.75 5.25 3.52
CA LEU A 201 -2.43 5.28 2.88
C LEU A 201 -1.93 6.70 2.63
N ALA A 202 -2.82 7.63 2.28
CA ALA A 202 -2.44 9.05 2.15
C ALA A 202 -2.02 9.64 3.51
N PHE A 203 -2.76 9.33 4.58
CA PHE A 203 -2.39 9.73 5.94
C PHE A 203 -1.09 9.06 6.43
N TYR A 204 -0.90 7.76 6.15
CA TYR A 204 0.35 7.03 6.42
C TYR A 204 1.56 7.76 5.86
N ALA A 205 1.48 8.08 4.57
CA ALA A 205 2.54 8.74 3.85
C ALA A 205 2.78 10.17 4.36
N ALA A 206 1.72 10.96 4.56
CA ALA A 206 1.82 12.33 5.05
C ALA A 206 2.39 12.40 6.47
N ALA A 207 1.89 11.56 7.39
CA ALA A 207 2.37 11.50 8.77
C ALA A 207 3.84 11.05 8.83
N GLY A 208 4.20 10.00 8.07
CA GLY A 208 5.58 9.51 8.01
C GLY A 208 6.57 10.57 7.54
N VAL A 209 6.25 11.28 6.46
CA VAL A 209 7.09 12.36 5.92
C VAL A 209 7.18 13.53 6.90
N ARG A 210 6.04 13.98 7.45
CA ARG A 210 6.04 15.11 8.40
C ARG A 210 6.86 14.80 9.64
N VAL A 211 6.64 13.63 10.24
CA VAL A 211 7.38 13.21 11.44
C VAL A 211 8.87 13.06 11.15
N SER A 212 9.25 12.44 10.03
CA SER A 212 10.66 12.29 9.67
C SER A 212 11.37 13.62 9.44
N ASN A 213 10.70 14.60 8.81
CA ASN A 213 11.25 15.94 8.58
C ASN A 213 11.45 16.70 9.90
N GLU A 214 10.47 16.68 10.81
CA GLU A 214 10.57 17.35 12.11
C GLU A 214 11.63 16.69 13.00
N LEU A 215 11.73 15.37 13.03
CA LEU A 215 12.78 14.67 13.76
C LEU A 215 14.17 14.95 13.17
N GLY A 216 14.29 14.98 11.83
CA GLY A 216 15.53 15.32 11.14
C GLY A 216 15.99 16.76 11.42
N ALA A 217 15.05 17.69 11.59
CA ALA A 217 15.31 19.07 12.01
C ALA A 217 15.57 19.22 13.52
N GLY A 218 15.44 18.16 14.32
CA GLY A 218 15.61 18.21 15.78
C GLY A 218 14.38 18.71 16.56
N ASN A 219 13.23 18.86 15.91
CA ASN A 219 11.99 19.40 16.47
C ASN A 219 11.10 18.30 17.07
N SER A 220 11.50 17.74 18.21
CA SER A 220 10.76 16.66 18.90
C SER A 220 9.30 17.03 19.22
N LYS A 221 9.06 18.27 19.68
CA LYS A 221 7.72 18.78 20.02
C LYS A 221 6.81 18.85 18.79
N ALA A 222 7.32 19.33 17.66
CA ALA A 222 6.58 19.42 16.41
C ALA A 222 6.27 18.02 15.84
N ALA A 223 7.20 17.07 15.94
CA ALA A 223 6.98 15.68 15.54
C ALA A 223 5.87 15.01 16.37
N LYS A 224 5.88 15.21 17.70
CA LYS A 224 4.83 14.72 18.59
C LYS A 224 3.47 15.34 18.26
N PHE A 225 3.43 16.65 18.05
CA PHE A 225 2.20 17.37 17.69
C PHE A 225 1.64 16.88 16.34
N ALA A 226 2.48 16.76 15.32
CA ALA A 226 2.09 16.23 14.02
C ALA A 226 1.50 14.81 14.12
N THR A 227 2.09 13.96 14.95
CA THR A 227 1.56 12.61 15.22
C THR A 227 0.16 12.68 15.85
N MET A 228 -0.03 13.48 16.91
CA MET A 228 -1.34 13.58 17.56
C MET A 228 -2.42 14.11 16.61
N VAL A 229 -2.10 15.13 15.83
CA VAL A 229 -3.04 15.70 14.85
C VAL A 229 -3.39 14.67 13.76
N SER A 230 -2.39 13.97 13.22
CA SER A 230 -2.63 12.95 12.17
C SER A 230 -3.49 11.81 12.71
N VAL A 231 -3.22 11.31 13.92
CA VAL A 231 -4.04 10.25 14.53
C VAL A 231 -5.47 10.72 14.80
N ALA A 232 -5.64 11.95 15.32
CA ALA A 232 -6.98 12.51 15.55
C ALA A 232 -7.78 12.65 14.25
N GLN A 233 -7.17 13.23 13.20
CA GLN A 233 -7.81 13.42 11.91
C GLN A 233 -8.23 12.09 11.29
N THR A 234 -7.34 11.11 11.28
CA THR A 234 -7.64 9.79 10.67
C THR A 234 -8.67 9.01 11.49
N THR A 235 -8.68 9.16 12.83
CA THR A 235 -9.72 8.57 13.69
C THR A 235 -11.09 9.17 13.38
N ILE A 236 -11.18 10.49 13.24
CA ILE A 236 -12.42 11.17 12.85
C ILE A 236 -12.87 10.71 11.47
N THR A 237 -11.95 10.64 10.50
CA THR A 237 -12.25 10.13 9.15
C THR A 237 -12.76 8.69 9.21
N GLY A 238 -12.10 7.81 9.97
CA GLY A 238 -12.52 6.42 10.15
C GLY A 238 -13.91 6.31 10.81
N LEU A 239 -14.22 7.15 11.79
CA LEU A 239 -15.56 7.20 12.41
C LEU A 239 -16.63 7.63 11.40
N VAL A 240 -16.36 8.67 10.60
CA VAL A 240 -17.28 9.12 9.54
C VAL A 240 -17.52 8.00 8.54
N LEU A 241 -16.46 7.33 8.08
CA LEU A 241 -16.58 6.20 7.14
C LEU A 241 -17.32 5.02 7.77
N CYS A 242 -17.05 4.70 9.03
CA CYS A 242 -17.76 3.66 9.77
C CYS A 242 -19.29 3.93 9.79
N VAL A 243 -19.68 5.15 10.09
CA VAL A 243 -21.10 5.56 10.07
C VAL A 243 -21.68 5.49 8.65
N LEU A 244 -20.93 5.94 7.64
CA LEU A 244 -21.37 5.88 6.24
C LEU A 244 -21.57 4.44 5.77
N ILE A 245 -20.67 3.53 6.10
CA ILE A 245 -20.80 2.09 5.79
C ILE A 245 -22.06 1.53 6.43
N MET A 246 -22.31 1.83 7.70
CA MET A 246 -23.51 1.35 8.39
C MET A 246 -24.80 1.90 7.81
N LEU A 247 -24.82 3.17 7.36
CA LEU A 247 -25.97 3.78 6.72
C LEU A 247 -26.21 3.28 5.28
N LEU A 248 -25.14 2.96 4.55
CA LEU A 248 -25.17 2.61 3.13
C LEU A 248 -24.98 1.11 2.87
N LYS A 249 -24.95 0.26 3.89
CA LYS A 249 -24.61 -1.17 3.82
C LYS A 249 -25.32 -1.91 2.67
N ASN A 250 -26.63 -1.72 2.49
CA ASN A 250 -27.39 -2.35 1.42
C ASN A 250 -27.04 -1.81 0.01
N LYS A 251 -26.68 -0.52 -0.09
CA LYS A 251 -26.31 0.10 -1.37
C LYS A 251 -24.90 -0.24 -1.80
N ILE A 252 -24.00 -0.44 -0.85
CA ILE A 252 -22.62 -0.84 -1.13
C ILE A 252 -22.60 -2.22 -1.78
N ALA A 253 -23.32 -3.19 -1.23
CA ALA A 253 -23.42 -4.52 -1.81
C ALA A 253 -23.96 -4.50 -3.24
N LEU A 254 -24.99 -3.68 -3.51
CA LEU A 254 -25.57 -3.50 -4.84
C LEU A 254 -24.59 -2.97 -5.89
N ALA A 255 -23.55 -2.25 -5.49
CA ALA A 255 -22.51 -1.78 -6.40
C ALA A 255 -21.62 -2.90 -6.95
N PHE A 256 -21.58 -4.06 -6.26
CA PHE A 256 -20.74 -5.20 -6.63
C PHE A 256 -21.52 -6.40 -7.17
N THR A 257 -22.76 -6.59 -6.72
CA THR A 257 -23.58 -7.75 -7.09
C THR A 257 -25.07 -7.43 -7.08
N SER A 258 -25.84 -8.18 -7.88
CA SER A 258 -27.30 -8.19 -7.85
C SER A 258 -27.90 -9.41 -7.15
N ASP A 259 -27.06 -10.34 -6.66
CA ASP A 259 -27.47 -11.56 -5.95
C ASP A 259 -28.01 -11.19 -4.56
N ALA A 260 -29.26 -11.51 -4.29
CA ALA A 260 -29.95 -11.17 -3.05
C ALA A 260 -29.36 -11.88 -1.82
N ASP A 261 -28.88 -13.13 -1.97
CA ASP A 261 -28.31 -13.91 -0.89
C ASP A 261 -26.95 -13.34 -0.49
N VAL A 262 -26.13 -12.92 -1.48
CA VAL A 262 -24.84 -12.26 -1.24
C VAL A 262 -25.07 -10.91 -0.57
N ILE A 263 -26.03 -10.11 -1.01
CA ILE A 263 -26.38 -8.81 -0.42
C ILE A 263 -26.79 -8.99 1.05
N HIS A 264 -27.62 -9.97 1.36
CA HIS A 264 -28.04 -10.26 2.73
C HIS A 264 -26.84 -10.67 3.61
N GLU A 265 -25.93 -11.50 3.09
CA GLU A 265 -24.73 -11.90 3.83
C GLU A 265 -23.78 -10.72 4.04
N VAL A 266 -23.57 -9.85 3.06
CA VAL A 266 -22.80 -8.60 3.21
C VAL A 266 -23.42 -7.70 4.28
N ASP A 267 -24.75 -7.58 4.31
CA ASP A 267 -25.44 -6.82 5.35
C ASP A 267 -25.11 -7.36 6.75
N SER A 268 -25.11 -8.69 6.89
CA SER A 268 -24.78 -9.38 8.15
C SER A 268 -23.32 -9.19 8.58
N LEU A 269 -22.41 -8.94 7.63
CA LEU A 269 -20.97 -8.69 7.84
C LEU A 269 -20.63 -7.20 8.00
N SER A 270 -21.58 -6.29 7.69
CA SER A 270 -21.35 -4.85 7.71
C SER A 270 -20.83 -4.28 9.03
N PRO A 271 -21.22 -4.77 10.23
CA PRO A 271 -20.61 -4.32 11.48
C PRO A 271 -19.11 -4.63 11.57
N LEU A 272 -18.69 -5.82 11.12
CA LEU A 272 -17.29 -6.20 11.08
C LEU A 272 -16.51 -5.36 10.05
N LEU A 273 -17.13 -5.09 8.89
CA LEU A 273 -16.58 -4.21 7.88
C LEU A 273 -16.36 -2.79 8.44
N ALA A 274 -17.35 -2.23 9.14
CA ALA A 274 -17.26 -0.90 9.72
C ALA A 274 -16.16 -0.79 10.79
N ILE A 275 -16.04 -1.80 11.66
CA ILE A 275 -14.96 -1.86 12.66
C ILE A 275 -13.60 -2.02 11.98
N SER A 276 -13.50 -2.86 10.94
CA SER A 276 -12.26 -3.02 10.17
C SER A 276 -11.81 -1.70 9.55
N ILE A 277 -12.72 -0.95 8.93
CA ILE A 277 -12.46 0.36 8.34
C ILE A 277 -11.96 1.36 9.39
N LEU A 278 -12.59 1.42 10.56
CA LEU A 278 -12.15 2.29 11.65
C LEU A 278 -10.70 1.97 12.08
N LEU A 279 -10.40 0.70 12.28
CA LEU A 279 -9.05 0.27 12.68
C LEU A 279 -8.04 0.49 11.55
N ASN A 280 -8.42 0.20 10.30
CA ASN A 280 -7.58 0.40 9.12
C ASN A 280 -7.29 1.88 8.82
N ASN A 281 -8.07 2.82 9.34
CA ASN A 281 -7.72 4.24 9.29
C ASN A 281 -6.63 4.60 10.31
N VAL A 282 -6.70 4.09 11.53
CA VAL A 282 -5.78 4.48 12.62
C VAL A 282 -4.43 3.75 12.50
N GLN A 283 -4.44 2.45 12.25
CA GLN A 283 -3.26 1.58 12.25
C GLN A 283 -2.18 2.04 11.25
N PRO A 284 -2.48 2.34 9.97
CA PRO A 284 -1.46 2.78 9.03
C PRO A 284 -0.78 4.08 9.44
N VAL A 285 -1.51 5.02 10.01
CA VAL A 285 -0.92 6.29 10.46
C VAL A 285 0.09 6.07 11.57
N LEU A 286 -0.22 5.22 12.55
CA LEU A 286 0.73 4.83 13.60
C LEU A 286 1.96 4.13 13.01
N SER A 287 1.76 3.27 12.02
CA SER A 287 2.85 2.64 11.26
C SER A 287 3.69 3.68 10.51
N GLY A 288 3.05 4.67 9.87
CA GLY A 288 3.72 5.76 9.17
C GLY A 288 4.61 6.59 10.09
N VAL A 289 4.12 6.92 11.29
CA VAL A 289 4.89 7.60 12.34
C VAL A 289 6.10 6.78 12.76
N ALA A 290 5.93 5.49 13.00
CA ALA A 290 7.01 4.60 13.41
C ALA A 290 8.03 4.37 12.27
N VAL A 291 7.60 4.30 11.00
CA VAL A 291 8.49 4.30 9.83
C VAL A 291 9.24 5.63 9.72
N GLY A 292 8.56 6.75 9.86
CA GLY A 292 9.15 8.09 9.83
C GLY A 292 10.20 8.32 10.93
N SER A 293 10.07 7.65 12.08
CA SER A 293 11.10 7.63 13.14
C SER A 293 12.27 6.68 12.83
N GLY A 294 12.19 5.86 11.76
CA GLY A 294 13.19 4.86 11.39
C GLY A 294 13.08 3.55 12.18
N SER A 295 11.88 3.23 12.69
CA SER A 295 11.61 2.01 13.48
C SER A 295 10.95 0.88 12.66
N GLN A 296 11.19 0.82 11.33
CA GLN A 296 10.58 -0.13 10.39
C GLN A 296 10.71 -1.60 10.83
N THR A 297 11.90 -1.99 11.29
CA THR A 297 12.15 -3.36 11.75
C THR A 297 11.28 -3.75 12.95
N LYS A 298 11.01 -2.81 13.87
CA LYS A 298 10.13 -3.06 15.01
C LYS A 298 8.70 -3.31 14.55
N ILE A 299 8.23 -2.56 13.53
CA ILE A 299 6.89 -2.75 12.97
C ILE A 299 6.78 -4.13 12.31
N ALA A 300 7.80 -4.57 11.57
CA ALA A 300 7.81 -5.90 10.97
C ALA A 300 7.61 -7.02 12.02
N TYR A 301 8.29 -6.92 13.18
CA TYR A 301 8.09 -7.87 14.28
C TYR A 301 6.71 -7.77 14.92
N VAL A 302 6.17 -6.55 15.08
CA VAL A 302 4.79 -6.33 15.57
C VAL A 302 3.79 -6.96 14.62
N ASN A 303 3.94 -6.74 13.30
CA ASN A 303 3.08 -7.33 12.26
C ASN A 303 3.13 -8.86 12.31
N LEU A 304 4.33 -9.44 12.38
CA LEU A 304 4.49 -10.88 12.48
C LEU A 304 3.80 -11.45 13.73
N GLY A 305 4.00 -10.83 14.87
CA GLY A 305 3.40 -11.25 16.14
C GLY A 305 1.88 -11.13 16.12
N CYS A 306 1.36 -9.96 15.80
CA CYS A 306 -0.08 -9.69 15.84
C CYS A 306 -0.83 -10.47 14.77
N TYR A 307 -0.36 -10.48 13.53
CA TYR A 307 -1.08 -11.12 12.43
C TYR A 307 -0.97 -12.65 12.45
N TYR A 308 0.25 -13.18 12.55
CA TYR A 308 0.49 -14.60 12.31
C TYR A 308 0.51 -15.44 13.58
N ILE A 309 0.97 -14.89 14.70
CA ILE A 309 1.03 -15.64 15.97
C ILE A 309 -0.29 -15.52 16.76
N ILE A 310 -0.98 -14.38 16.69
CA ILE A 310 -2.22 -14.14 17.43
C ILE A 310 -3.43 -14.19 16.51
N GLY A 311 -3.45 -13.39 15.43
CA GLY A 311 -4.61 -13.17 14.59
C GLY A 311 -5.08 -14.40 13.84
N LEU A 312 -4.18 -15.11 13.14
CA LEU A 312 -4.55 -16.34 12.42
C LEU A 312 -5.03 -17.47 13.34
N PRO A 313 -4.33 -17.82 14.45
CA PRO A 313 -4.83 -18.83 15.36
C PRO A 313 -6.17 -18.46 15.99
N LEU A 314 -6.38 -17.19 16.35
CA LEU A 314 -7.64 -16.73 16.90
C LEU A 314 -8.78 -16.79 15.88
N GLY A 315 -8.50 -16.41 14.62
CA GLY A 315 -9.44 -16.56 13.52
C GLY A 315 -9.83 -18.01 13.27
N PHE A 316 -8.85 -18.93 13.31
CA PHE A 316 -9.10 -20.37 13.21
C PHE A 316 -9.97 -20.86 14.37
N LEU A 317 -9.63 -20.54 15.61
CA LEU A 317 -10.38 -20.94 16.80
C LEU A 317 -11.83 -20.45 16.73
N MET A 318 -12.04 -19.18 16.44
CA MET A 318 -13.38 -18.60 16.36
C MET A 318 -14.20 -19.16 15.20
N GLY A 319 -13.57 -19.40 14.04
CA GLY A 319 -14.26 -19.90 12.86
C GLY A 319 -14.68 -21.36 12.95
N TRP A 320 -13.75 -22.25 13.33
CA TRP A 320 -13.96 -23.70 13.30
C TRP A 320 -14.24 -24.30 14.67
N VAL A 321 -13.50 -23.95 15.71
CA VAL A 321 -13.68 -24.55 17.04
C VAL A 321 -14.95 -24.04 17.69
N PHE A 322 -15.16 -22.71 17.67
CA PHE A 322 -16.41 -22.12 18.20
C PHE A 322 -17.54 -22.10 17.17
N LYS A 323 -17.30 -22.62 15.95
CA LYS A 323 -18.32 -22.77 14.88
C LYS A 323 -19.04 -21.47 14.49
N LEU A 324 -18.37 -20.34 14.60
CA LEU A 324 -18.94 -19.04 14.25
C LEU A 324 -18.82 -18.72 12.75
N GLY A 325 -18.26 -19.64 11.95
CA GLY A 325 -18.13 -19.50 10.51
C GLY A 325 -17.32 -18.25 10.10
N ILE A 326 -17.73 -17.60 9.01
CA ILE A 326 -17.04 -16.41 8.46
C ILE A 326 -16.94 -15.26 9.47
N LYS A 327 -18.00 -15.02 10.25
CA LYS A 327 -18.01 -13.97 11.28
C LYS A 327 -16.95 -14.23 12.35
N GLY A 328 -16.81 -15.50 12.73
CA GLY A 328 -15.78 -15.92 13.69
C GLY A 328 -14.37 -15.73 13.15
N ILE A 329 -14.10 -16.19 11.92
CA ILE A 329 -12.79 -16.03 11.28
C ILE A 329 -12.41 -14.55 11.22
N TRP A 330 -13.28 -13.71 10.67
CA TRP A 330 -13.01 -12.30 10.50
C TRP A 330 -12.88 -11.55 11.83
N CYS A 331 -13.80 -11.80 12.77
CA CYS A 331 -13.74 -11.21 14.11
C CYS A 331 -12.43 -11.59 14.84
N GLY A 332 -12.04 -12.87 14.79
CA GLY A 332 -10.78 -13.35 15.39
C GLY A 332 -9.55 -12.68 14.76
N MET A 333 -9.56 -12.54 13.44
CA MET A 333 -8.49 -11.85 12.74
C MET A 333 -8.46 -10.34 13.05
N ILE A 334 -9.61 -9.67 13.16
CA ILE A 334 -9.65 -8.26 13.58
C ILE A 334 -9.07 -8.12 14.99
N LEU A 335 -9.56 -8.89 15.95
CA LEU A 335 -9.16 -8.79 17.35
C LEU A 335 -7.68 -9.15 17.55
N GLY A 336 -7.28 -10.31 17.04
CA GLY A 336 -5.92 -10.80 17.19
C GLY A 336 -4.88 -10.09 16.33
N GLY A 337 -5.29 -9.63 15.15
CA GLY A 337 -4.44 -8.94 14.18
C GLY A 337 -4.52 -7.44 14.31
N THR A 338 -5.42 -6.81 13.55
CA THR A 338 -5.47 -5.36 13.35
C THR A 338 -5.67 -4.58 14.65
N PHE A 339 -6.56 -5.00 15.53
CA PHE A 339 -6.80 -4.33 16.82
C PHE A 339 -5.57 -4.43 17.72
N THR A 340 -5.03 -5.64 17.92
CA THR A 340 -3.83 -5.86 18.75
C THR A 340 -2.64 -5.08 18.22
N GLN A 341 -2.46 -5.02 16.89
CA GLN A 341 -1.42 -4.24 16.25
C GLN A 341 -1.62 -2.73 16.50
N THR A 342 -2.86 -2.22 16.31
CA THR A 342 -3.17 -0.80 16.52
C THR A 342 -2.88 -0.39 17.96
N VAL A 343 -3.31 -1.19 18.95
CA VAL A 343 -3.04 -0.95 20.38
C VAL A 343 -1.54 -1.00 20.65
N THR A 344 -0.83 -1.99 20.13
CA THR A 344 0.62 -2.13 20.32
C THR A 344 1.38 -0.93 19.76
N LEU A 345 1.03 -0.50 18.54
CA LEU A 345 1.65 0.67 17.91
C LEU A 345 1.31 1.97 18.63
N ALA A 346 0.08 2.12 19.14
CA ALA A 346 -0.32 3.27 19.95
C ALA A 346 0.51 3.32 21.23
N ILE A 347 0.66 2.21 21.95
CA ILE A 347 1.47 2.13 23.17
C ILE A 347 2.93 2.47 22.87
N ILE A 348 3.50 1.93 21.80
CA ILE A 348 4.87 2.22 21.38
C ILE A 348 5.03 3.72 21.09
N THR A 349 4.10 4.31 20.32
CA THR A 349 4.14 5.73 19.95
C THR A 349 3.97 6.65 21.18
N MET A 350 3.09 6.29 22.10
CA MET A 350 2.89 7.05 23.37
C MET A 350 4.13 7.00 24.27
N LYS A 351 4.85 5.88 24.27
CA LYS A 351 6.09 5.69 25.05
C LYS A 351 7.34 6.20 24.34
N PHE A 352 7.23 6.78 23.15
CA PHE A 352 8.39 7.35 22.46
C PHE A 352 9.02 8.47 23.25
N ASN A 353 10.31 8.37 23.51
CA ASN A 353 11.11 9.49 23.92
C ASN A 353 11.46 10.33 22.67
N TRP A 354 10.61 11.30 22.37
CA TRP A 354 10.70 12.12 21.15
C TRP A 354 12.02 12.87 21.05
N ASP A 355 12.60 13.30 22.16
CA ASP A 355 13.90 14.01 22.18
C ASP A 355 15.02 13.06 21.76
N LYS A 356 15.03 11.84 22.30
CA LYS A 356 16.00 10.80 21.93
C LYS A 356 15.86 10.35 20.48
N GLU A 357 14.63 10.27 19.95
CA GLU A 357 14.41 9.92 18.56
C GLU A 357 14.82 11.06 17.61
N ALA A 358 14.63 12.32 17.99
CA ALA A 358 15.13 13.49 17.25
C ALA A 358 16.67 13.52 17.23
N GLU A 359 17.32 13.24 18.35
CA GLU A 359 18.78 13.11 18.40
C GLU A 359 19.32 12.00 17.49
N LYS A 360 18.69 10.82 17.51
CA LYS A 360 19.06 9.71 16.61
C LYS A 360 18.85 10.07 15.14
N ALA A 361 17.76 10.77 14.81
CA ALA A 361 17.49 11.21 13.45
C ALA A 361 18.54 12.20 12.99
N ARG A 362 18.87 13.21 13.81
CA ARG A 362 19.91 14.19 13.54
C ARG A 362 21.29 13.54 13.34
N ASN A 363 21.68 12.63 14.22
CA ASN A 363 22.95 11.89 14.10
C ASN A 363 23.02 11.07 12.80
N ARG A 364 21.88 10.54 12.35
CA ARG A 364 21.80 9.88 11.03
C ARG A 364 22.02 10.87 9.89
N VAL A 365 21.35 12.02 9.91
CA VAL A 365 21.51 13.09 8.91
C VAL A 365 22.97 13.56 8.86
N ASP A 366 23.60 13.82 10.01
CA ASP A 366 25.00 14.25 10.10
C ASP A 366 25.98 13.20 9.58
N LYS A 367 25.74 11.92 9.87
CA LYS A 367 26.54 10.82 9.32
C LYS A 367 26.46 10.71 7.81
N TRP A 368 25.36 11.09 7.24
CA TRP A 368 25.10 10.98 5.81
C TRP A 368 25.48 12.26 5.06
N SER A 369 25.55 13.41 5.73
CA SER A 369 26.00 14.70 5.15
C SER A 369 27.51 14.84 5.07
N LYS A 370 28.27 14.07 5.86
CA LYS A 370 29.74 14.07 5.80
C LYS A 370 30.20 13.31 4.57
N PRO A 371 31.09 13.89 3.71
CA PRO A 371 31.72 13.14 2.64
C PRO A 371 32.47 11.95 3.22
N ARG A 372 32.31 10.77 2.64
CA ARG A 372 33.18 9.63 3.01
C ARG A 372 34.63 10.03 2.62
N PRO A 373 35.63 9.85 3.51
CA PRO A 373 37.02 10.01 3.09
C PRO A 373 37.24 9.11 1.87
N THR A 374 37.71 9.71 0.79
CA THR A 374 38.21 9.00 -0.39
C THR A 374 39.47 8.32 0.06
N GLY A 375 39.38 7.02 0.42
CA GLY A 375 40.53 6.14 0.56
C GLY A 375 40.87 5.58 -0.79
#